data_5e243fa2dc730aa146fb13c93c52267d
#
_entry.id   5e243fa2dc730aa146fb13c93c52267d
#
_cell.length_a   1.000
_cell.length_b   1.000
_cell.length_c   1.000
_cell.angle_alpha   90.00
_cell.angle_beta   90.00
_cell.angle_gamma   90.00
#
_symmetry.space_group_name_H-M   'P 1'
#
loop_
_entity.id
_entity.type
_entity.pdbx_description
1 polymer ?
#
loop_
_entity_poly.entity_id
_entity_poly.type
_entity_poly.pdbx_seq_one_letter_code
_entity_poly.pdbx_strand_id
1 'polypeptide(L)'
;FVGTTNFGTTNPGAVCPNGMMSVVPFNVMGSEDNKYDKDARWWSTPYEYHNCFFTGYSHVNLSGVGCPELGSLLLMPTTGELSVDYKEYGSRYKDEQASPGYYSNFLTRYNVKTEVTATPRTGVARFTFPAGQSHVLLNLGEGLTNESGAFLRRTGECEFEGMKLLGTFCYNPQAVFPIYFVMRVNKQPAASGYWKKQRPMTG
;
A
#
# COMPACT_ATOMS: atom_id res chain seq x y z
N PHE A 1 -18.67 0.27 -3.80
CA PHE A 1 -17.77 -0.56 -4.66
C PHE A 1 -18.15 -0.56 -6.15
N VAL A 2 -18.90 0.46 -6.61
CA VAL A 2 -19.27 0.58 -8.02
C VAL A 2 -18.01 0.79 -8.88
N GLY A 3 -17.87 0.01 -9.98
CA GLY A 3 -16.75 0.13 -10.91
C GLY A 3 -15.44 -0.52 -10.44
N THR A 4 -15.47 -1.37 -9.41
CA THR A 4 -14.28 -2.04 -8.88
C THR A 4 -14.10 -3.48 -9.37
N THR A 5 -14.87 -3.90 -10.39
CA THR A 5 -14.81 -5.24 -10.98
C THR A 5 -14.54 -5.21 -12.48
N ASN A 6 -14.09 -6.34 -13.05
CA ASN A 6 -13.99 -6.54 -14.49
C ASN A 6 -13.22 -5.44 -15.24
N PHE A 7 -11.99 -5.18 -14.81
CA PHE A 7 -11.19 -4.06 -15.32
C PHE A 7 -11.80 -2.70 -14.99
N GLY A 8 -12.63 -2.64 -13.95
CA GLY A 8 -13.09 -1.39 -13.38
C GLY A 8 -11.93 -0.46 -13.07
N THR A 9 -12.20 0.82 -13.14
CA THR A 9 -11.15 1.84 -13.04
C THR A 9 -11.28 2.68 -11.78
N THR A 10 -12.18 2.25 -10.88
CA THR A 10 -12.38 2.87 -9.58
C THR A 10 -11.84 1.98 -8.46
N ASN A 11 -11.63 2.58 -7.31
CA ASN A 11 -11.23 1.88 -6.10
C ASN A 11 -12.01 2.41 -4.89
N PRO A 12 -12.17 1.62 -3.81
CA PRO A 12 -12.93 2.00 -2.64
C PRO A 12 -12.12 2.80 -1.62
N GLY A 13 -10.90 3.22 -1.96
CA GLY A 13 -9.98 3.85 -1.04
C GLY A 13 -10.43 5.24 -0.56
N ALA A 14 -9.81 5.68 0.51
CA ALA A 14 -10.02 7.02 1.03
C ALA A 14 -9.32 8.06 0.15
N VAL A 15 -10.09 9.03 -0.32
CA VAL A 15 -9.61 10.15 -1.13
C VAL A 15 -10.33 11.43 -0.73
N CYS A 16 -9.59 12.54 -0.69
CA CYS A 16 -10.17 13.87 -0.63
C CYS A 16 -10.36 14.38 -2.07
N PRO A 17 -11.54 14.88 -2.45
CA PRO A 17 -11.77 15.39 -3.80
C PRO A 17 -10.68 16.39 -4.24
N ASN A 18 -10.14 16.19 -5.44
CA ASN A 18 -9.03 16.97 -5.99
C ASN A 18 -7.72 16.94 -5.16
N GLY A 19 -7.61 16.01 -4.22
CA GLY A 19 -6.39 15.79 -3.45
C GLY A 19 -5.36 14.94 -4.21
N MET A 20 -4.09 15.18 -3.97
CA MET A 20 -3.00 14.33 -4.46
C MET A 20 -2.96 12.99 -3.71
N MET A 21 -3.31 13.02 -2.42
CA MET A 21 -3.27 11.83 -1.57
C MET A 21 -4.54 11.00 -1.71
N SER A 22 -4.34 9.71 -1.89
CA SER A 22 -5.34 8.68 -1.71
C SER A 22 -4.71 7.51 -0.94
N VAL A 23 -5.50 6.83 -0.13
CA VAL A 23 -5.07 5.62 0.59
C VAL A 23 -5.99 4.49 0.18
N VAL A 24 -5.48 3.56 -0.58
CA VAL A 24 -6.28 2.55 -1.29
C VAL A 24 -5.84 1.15 -0.90
N PRO A 25 -6.77 0.23 -0.59
CA PRO A 25 -6.43 -1.16 -0.39
C PRO A 25 -5.78 -1.74 -1.66
N PHE A 26 -4.67 -2.45 -1.49
CA PHE A 26 -3.92 -3.07 -2.56
C PHE A 26 -4.12 -4.59 -2.50
N ASN A 27 -4.83 -5.15 -3.47
CA ASN A 27 -5.15 -6.57 -3.51
C ASN A 27 -4.95 -7.21 -4.88
N VAL A 28 -4.18 -6.57 -5.77
CA VAL A 28 -3.94 -7.06 -7.14
C VAL A 28 -2.57 -7.71 -7.32
N MET A 29 -1.95 -8.17 -6.26
CA MET A 29 -0.69 -8.92 -6.31
C MET A 29 -0.54 -9.87 -5.11
N GLY A 30 0.40 -10.80 -5.23
CA GLY A 30 0.92 -11.58 -4.11
C GLY A 30 0.21 -12.89 -3.82
N SER A 31 -0.83 -13.27 -4.56
CA SER A 31 -1.49 -14.55 -4.37
C SER A 31 -2.04 -15.12 -5.66
N GLU A 32 -1.79 -16.41 -5.87
CA GLU A 32 -2.38 -17.20 -6.96
C GLU A 32 -3.91 -17.35 -6.80
N ASP A 33 -4.43 -17.19 -5.58
CA ASP A 33 -5.88 -17.17 -5.30
C ASP A 33 -6.58 -15.92 -5.83
N ASN A 34 -5.85 -14.87 -6.17
CA ASN A 34 -6.44 -13.67 -6.75
C ASN A 34 -6.90 -13.95 -8.18
N LYS A 35 -8.15 -13.62 -8.46
CA LYS A 35 -8.70 -13.70 -9.81
C LYS A 35 -7.95 -12.81 -10.80
N TYR A 36 -7.45 -11.69 -10.32
CA TYR A 36 -6.71 -10.72 -11.09
C TYR A 36 -5.41 -10.37 -10.35
N ASP A 37 -4.29 -10.56 -11.04
CA ASP A 37 -2.96 -10.29 -10.51
C ASP A 37 -2.19 -9.40 -11.48
N LYS A 38 -1.61 -8.31 -10.99
CA LYS A 38 -0.87 -7.32 -11.80
C LYS A 38 0.39 -7.92 -12.44
N ASP A 39 0.97 -8.94 -11.79
CA ASP A 39 2.18 -9.60 -12.29
C ASP A 39 1.88 -10.57 -13.44
N ALA A 40 0.63 -11.05 -13.52
CA ALA A 40 0.17 -11.92 -14.60
C ALA A 40 -0.39 -11.16 -15.81
N ARG A 41 -0.86 -9.94 -15.62
CA ARG A 41 -1.44 -9.11 -16.68
C ARG A 41 -1.47 -7.62 -16.31
N TRP A 42 -1.67 -6.77 -17.31
CA TRP A 42 -1.91 -5.35 -17.14
C TRP A 42 -3.11 -5.06 -16.23
N TRP A 43 -2.92 -4.16 -15.26
CA TRP A 43 -3.96 -3.78 -14.31
C TRP A 43 -3.80 -2.31 -13.90
N SER A 44 -4.84 -1.49 -14.11
CA SER A 44 -4.75 -0.02 -13.93
C SER A 44 -5.15 0.49 -12.54
N THR A 45 -5.58 -0.38 -11.65
CA THR A 45 -6.04 -0.01 -10.31
C THR A 45 -5.45 -0.94 -9.24
N PRO A 46 -5.18 -0.47 -8.04
CA PRO A 46 -4.65 -1.31 -6.96
C PRO A 46 -5.67 -2.28 -6.36
N TYR A 47 -6.94 -2.16 -6.72
CA TYR A 47 -8.03 -2.93 -6.11
C TYR A 47 -8.92 -3.62 -7.16
N GLU A 48 -9.27 -4.86 -6.87
CA GLU A 48 -10.30 -5.64 -7.58
C GLU A 48 -11.24 -6.30 -6.57
N TYR A 49 -12.53 -6.10 -6.70
CA TYR A 49 -13.54 -6.55 -5.74
C TYR A 49 -13.55 -8.07 -5.49
N HIS A 50 -13.24 -8.88 -6.50
CA HIS A 50 -13.23 -10.35 -6.38
C HIS A 50 -11.94 -10.91 -5.80
N ASN A 51 -10.90 -10.08 -5.65
CA ASN A 51 -9.65 -10.50 -5.03
C ASN A 51 -9.79 -10.51 -3.51
N CYS A 52 -9.19 -11.48 -2.87
CA CYS A 52 -9.32 -11.70 -1.45
C CYS A 52 -7.99 -11.60 -0.66
N PHE A 53 -6.90 -11.25 -1.34
CA PHE A 53 -5.58 -11.20 -0.73
C PHE A 53 -5.06 -9.76 -0.70
N PHE A 54 -4.95 -9.22 0.50
CA PHE A 54 -4.53 -7.85 0.76
C PHE A 54 -3.03 -7.82 1.07
N THR A 55 -2.29 -6.94 0.42
CA THR A 55 -0.84 -6.78 0.59
C THR A 55 -0.41 -5.42 1.12
N GLY A 56 -1.36 -4.54 1.40
CA GLY A 56 -1.11 -3.24 2.02
C GLY A 56 -2.06 -2.15 1.56
N TYR A 57 -1.83 -0.97 2.05
CA TYR A 57 -2.45 0.26 1.56
C TYR A 57 -1.47 1.01 0.68
N SER A 58 -1.84 1.22 -0.59
CA SER A 58 -1.09 2.06 -1.50
C SER A 58 -1.45 3.54 -1.33
N HIS A 59 -0.49 4.39 -1.59
CA HIS A 59 -0.66 5.85 -1.51
C HIS A 59 -0.38 6.48 -2.88
N VAL A 60 -1.02 7.62 -3.14
CA VAL A 60 -0.91 8.34 -4.42
C VAL A 60 -1.33 7.46 -5.58
N ASN A 61 -2.64 7.30 -5.75
CA ASN A 61 -3.22 6.46 -6.78
C ASN A 61 -3.89 7.31 -7.87
N LEU A 62 -3.86 6.82 -9.09
CA LEU A 62 -4.73 7.34 -10.15
C LEU A 62 -6.15 6.81 -9.98
N SER A 63 -7.11 7.55 -10.54
CA SER A 63 -8.51 7.16 -10.60
C SER A 63 -9.01 7.31 -12.04
N GLY A 64 -9.80 6.36 -12.50
CA GLY A 64 -10.30 6.31 -13.86
C GLY A 64 -9.49 5.42 -14.79
N VAL A 65 -9.90 5.35 -16.05
CA VAL A 65 -9.19 4.61 -17.10
C VAL A 65 -7.84 5.27 -17.38
N GLY A 66 -6.79 4.48 -17.39
CA GLY A 66 -5.47 5.03 -17.67
C GLY A 66 -4.37 4.00 -17.60
N CYS A 67 -3.17 4.50 -17.43
CA CYS A 67 -1.99 3.67 -17.29
C CYS A 67 -1.96 2.97 -15.92
N PRO A 68 -1.36 1.78 -15.81
CA PRO A 68 -1.20 1.07 -14.54
C PRO A 68 -0.06 1.72 -13.72
N GLU A 69 -0.32 2.90 -13.21
CA GLU A 69 0.71 3.78 -12.67
C GLU A 69 0.39 4.22 -11.23
N LEU A 70 1.43 4.64 -10.53
CA LEU A 70 1.34 5.03 -9.12
C LEU A 70 0.94 3.85 -8.21
N GLY A 71 0.05 4.05 -7.24
CA GLY A 71 -0.29 2.99 -6.27
C GLY A 71 0.92 2.52 -5.50
N SER A 72 1.76 3.46 -5.08
CA SER A 72 3.06 3.23 -4.45
C SER A 72 2.99 3.41 -2.93
N LEU A 73 4.13 3.24 -2.25
CA LEU A 73 4.25 3.39 -0.79
C LEU A 73 3.27 2.47 -0.05
N LEU A 74 3.45 1.15 -0.22
CA LEU A 74 2.55 0.16 0.38
C LEU A 74 2.80 0.03 1.88
N LEU A 75 1.78 0.31 2.68
CA LEU A 75 1.82 0.23 4.13
C LEU A 75 1.02 -0.99 4.61
N MET A 76 1.69 -1.96 5.24
CA MET A 76 1.07 -3.21 5.69
C MET A 76 1.29 -3.45 7.19
N PRO A 77 0.23 -3.57 8.00
CA PRO A 77 0.32 -4.01 9.38
C PRO A 77 0.35 -5.54 9.47
N THR A 78 1.26 -6.08 10.28
CA THR A 78 1.37 -7.52 10.54
C THR A 78 1.58 -7.82 12.02
N THR A 79 1.38 -9.06 12.45
CA THR A 79 1.63 -9.54 13.81
C THR A 79 2.42 -10.84 13.79
N GLY A 80 3.13 -11.15 14.89
CA GLY A 80 3.91 -12.37 15.02
C GLY A 80 5.24 -12.31 14.29
N GLU A 81 5.63 -13.40 13.66
CA GLU A 81 6.89 -13.47 12.92
C GLU A 81 6.92 -12.52 11.73
N LEU A 82 8.04 -11.81 11.58
CA LEU A 82 8.22 -10.83 10.51
C LEU A 82 8.58 -11.53 9.20
N SER A 83 7.74 -11.41 8.19
CA SER A 83 8.07 -11.68 6.78
C SER A 83 8.15 -10.37 6.00
N VAL A 84 9.07 -10.28 5.05
CA VAL A 84 9.26 -9.14 4.15
C VAL A 84 8.94 -9.47 2.69
N ASP A 85 8.55 -10.70 2.42
CA ASP A 85 8.06 -11.14 1.11
C ASP A 85 6.57 -10.82 0.98
N TYR A 86 6.18 -10.01 0.00
CA TYR A 86 4.79 -9.62 -0.21
C TYR A 86 3.86 -10.81 -0.55
N LYS A 87 4.41 -11.89 -1.10
CA LYS A 87 3.66 -13.14 -1.34
C LYS A 87 3.34 -13.87 -0.04
N GLU A 88 4.18 -13.66 0.97
CA GLU A 88 4.03 -14.32 2.27
C GLU A 88 3.37 -13.43 3.32
N TYR A 89 3.67 -12.12 3.37
CA TYR A 89 3.11 -11.26 4.42
C TYR A 89 1.67 -10.80 4.14
N GLY A 90 1.12 -11.03 2.98
CA GLY A 90 -0.26 -10.68 2.69
C GLY A 90 -1.28 -11.43 3.56
N SER A 91 -2.50 -10.97 3.57
CA SER A 91 -3.58 -11.52 4.38
C SER A 91 -4.90 -11.56 3.62
N ARG A 92 -5.68 -12.60 3.83
CA ARG A 92 -7.11 -12.52 3.55
C ARG A 92 -7.75 -11.48 4.46
N TYR A 93 -8.83 -10.87 3.99
CA TYR A 93 -9.52 -9.81 4.73
C TYR A 93 -11.03 -9.97 4.61
N LYS A 94 -11.75 -9.30 5.50
CA LYS A 94 -13.21 -9.28 5.57
C LYS A 94 -13.71 -7.95 6.15
N ASP A 95 -15.01 -7.84 6.31
CA ASP A 95 -15.68 -6.71 6.97
C ASP A 95 -15.31 -5.37 6.33
N GLU A 96 -15.22 -5.35 4.99
CA GLU A 96 -14.93 -4.13 4.24
C GLU A 96 -16.06 -3.10 4.38
N GLN A 97 -15.64 -1.87 4.65
CA GLN A 97 -16.54 -0.71 4.64
C GLN A 97 -15.87 0.43 3.88
N ALA A 98 -16.61 1.05 3.00
CA ALA A 98 -16.15 2.21 2.23
C ALA A 98 -17.22 3.30 2.22
N SER A 99 -16.79 4.53 2.45
CA SER A 99 -17.57 5.74 2.28
C SER A 99 -16.65 6.87 1.77
N PRO A 100 -17.18 7.98 1.27
CA PRO A 100 -16.33 9.07 0.82
C PRO A 100 -15.30 9.48 1.88
N GLY A 101 -14.01 9.40 1.52
CA GLY A 101 -12.89 9.73 2.40
C GLY A 101 -12.55 8.70 3.49
N TYR A 102 -13.16 7.54 3.48
CA TYR A 102 -12.92 6.50 4.49
C TYR A 102 -13.00 5.10 3.90
N TYR A 103 -12.06 4.24 4.36
CA TYR A 103 -12.12 2.81 4.10
C TYR A 103 -11.63 2.03 5.32
N SER A 104 -12.19 0.84 5.54
CA SER A 104 -11.74 -0.07 6.58
C SER A 104 -11.90 -1.53 6.16
N ASN A 105 -11.07 -2.40 6.73
CA ASN A 105 -11.21 -3.85 6.67
C ASN A 105 -10.63 -4.54 7.91
N PHE A 106 -10.77 -5.86 7.98
CA PHE A 106 -10.21 -6.70 9.02
C PHE A 106 -9.30 -7.77 8.40
N LEU A 107 -8.01 -7.73 8.74
CA LEU A 107 -7.01 -8.69 8.27
C LEU A 107 -7.08 -9.97 9.11
N THR A 108 -7.58 -11.04 8.52
CA THR A 108 -7.91 -12.27 9.26
C THR A 108 -6.68 -13.01 9.76
N ARG A 109 -5.58 -13.03 9.00
CA ARG A 109 -4.32 -13.67 9.39
C ARG A 109 -3.71 -13.04 10.64
N TYR A 110 -3.81 -11.72 10.75
CA TYR A 110 -3.12 -10.93 11.77
C TYR A 110 -4.03 -10.47 12.91
N ASN A 111 -5.33 -10.71 12.78
CA ASN A 111 -6.34 -10.21 13.72
C ASN A 111 -6.23 -8.69 13.91
N VAL A 112 -6.03 -7.95 12.82
CA VAL A 112 -5.85 -6.49 12.81
C VAL A 112 -7.03 -5.81 12.14
N LYS A 113 -7.68 -4.89 12.85
CA LYS A 113 -8.60 -3.94 12.22
C LYS A 113 -7.81 -2.79 11.63
N THR A 114 -8.11 -2.45 10.39
CA THR A 114 -7.47 -1.33 9.70
C THR A 114 -8.52 -0.30 9.29
N GLU A 115 -8.17 0.96 9.41
CA GLU A 115 -9.00 2.10 9.05
C GLU A 115 -8.12 3.17 8.41
N VAL A 116 -8.57 3.75 7.30
CA VAL A 116 -7.81 4.77 6.60
C VAL A 116 -8.68 5.94 6.16
N THR A 117 -8.08 7.12 6.14
CA THR A 117 -8.66 8.35 5.60
C THR A 117 -7.59 9.18 4.92
N ALA A 118 -8.00 10.22 4.20
CA ALA A 118 -7.07 11.10 3.49
C ALA A 118 -7.51 12.56 3.59
N THR A 119 -6.53 13.45 3.62
CA THR A 119 -6.64 14.88 3.31
C THR A 119 -6.03 15.15 1.93
N PRO A 120 -6.03 16.39 1.41
CA PRO A 120 -5.45 16.64 0.10
C PRO A 120 -3.99 16.16 -0.09
N ARG A 121 -3.20 16.08 1.00
CA ARG A 121 -1.78 15.73 0.95
C ARG A 121 -1.33 14.71 1.98
N THR A 122 -2.19 14.27 2.88
CA THR A 122 -1.82 13.36 3.97
C THR A 122 -2.75 12.15 4.01
N GLY A 123 -2.18 10.96 3.94
CA GLY A 123 -2.88 9.72 4.27
C GLY A 123 -2.78 9.45 5.77
N VAL A 124 -3.86 8.99 6.38
CA VAL A 124 -3.89 8.61 7.79
C VAL A 124 -4.38 7.18 7.91
N ALA A 125 -3.63 6.35 8.60
CA ALA A 125 -3.99 4.97 8.87
C ALA A 125 -4.06 4.73 10.38
N ARG A 126 -5.07 3.98 10.81
CA ARG A 126 -5.20 3.46 12.16
C ARG A 126 -5.24 1.94 12.12
N PHE A 127 -4.29 1.33 12.78
CA PHE A 127 -4.20 -0.13 12.93
C PHE A 127 -4.46 -0.51 14.37
N THR A 128 -5.48 -1.31 14.61
CA THR A 128 -5.80 -1.85 15.92
C THR A 128 -5.26 -3.27 16.00
N PHE A 129 -4.14 -3.43 16.69
CA PHE A 129 -3.44 -4.70 16.86
C PHE A 129 -3.97 -5.48 18.06
N PRO A 130 -3.99 -6.82 18.02
CA PRO A 130 -4.11 -7.64 19.21
C PRO A 130 -2.88 -7.46 20.12
N ALA A 131 -2.94 -7.97 21.33
CA ALA A 131 -1.78 -8.02 22.22
C ALA A 131 -0.66 -8.89 21.60
N GLY A 132 0.60 -8.46 21.76
CA GLY A 132 1.78 -9.16 21.25
C GLY A 132 2.64 -8.33 20.32
N GLN A 133 3.54 -9.02 19.62
CA GLN A 133 4.46 -8.39 18.68
C GLN A 133 3.71 -7.95 17.41
N SER A 134 3.90 -6.71 17.04
CA SER A 134 3.27 -6.11 15.86
C SER A 134 4.28 -5.33 15.02
N HIS A 135 4.05 -5.27 13.72
CA HIS A 135 4.93 -4.61 12.77
C HIS A 135 4.12 -3.71 11.83
N VAL A 136 4.77 -2.68 11.34
CA VAL A 136 4.29 -1.87 10.22
C VAL A 136 5.36 -1.91 9.15
N LEU A 137 5.04 -2.51 8.00
CA LEU A 137 5.92 -2.61 6.85
C LEU A 137 5.62 -1.46 5.89
N LEU A 138 6.65 -0.76 5.45
CA LEU A 138 6.57 0.21 4.35
C LEU A 138 7.34 -0.35 3.16
N ASN A 139 6.62 -0.89 2.18
CA ASN A 139 7.21 -1.45 0.98
C ASN A 139 7.32 -0.37 -0.11
N LEU A 140 8.55 -0.01 -0.45
CA LEU A 140 8.87 0.96 -1.50
C LEU A 140 9.19 0.30 -2.84
N GLY A 141 9.44 -1.01 -2.85
CA GLY A 141 9.78 -1.77 -4.05
C GLY A 141 8.56 -2.17 -4.89
N GLU A 142 7.38 -2.21 -4.29
CA GLU A 142 6.16 -2.67 -4.97
C GLU A 142 5.16 -1.54 -5.20
N GLY A 143 4.25 -1.76 -6.14
CA GLY A 143 3.20 -0.84 -6.55
C GLY A 143 2.67 -1.21 -7.92
N LEU A 144 1.88 -0.36 -8.54
CA LEU A 144 1.46 -0.54 -9.94
C LEU A 144 2.57 -0.10 -10.91
N THR A 145 3.38 0.87 -10.54
CA THR A 145 4.50 1.39 -11.34
C THR A 145 5.80 0.72 -10.94
N ASN A 146 6.66 0.49 -11.91
CA ASN A 146 8.02 0.02 -11.68
C ASN A 146 8.81 1.03 -10.85
N GLU A 147 9.56 0.51 -9.90
CA GLU A 147 10.47 1.29 -9.06
C GLU A 147 11.82 1.43 -9.75
N SER A 148 12.35 2.66 -9.80
CA SER A 148 13.70 2.97 -10.34
C SER A 148 14.70 3.33 -9.26
N GLY A 149 14.25 3.46 -8.02
CA GLY A 149 15.09 3.75 -6.86
C GLY A 149 14.25 4.24 -5.70
N ALA A 150 14.74 4.00 -4.50
CA ALA A 150 14.08 4.48 -3.29
C ALA A 150 15.11 4.68 -2.17
N PHE A 151 14.80 5.56 -1.23
CA PHE A 151 15.47 5.61 0.05
C PHE A 151 14.48 5.86 1.18
N LEU A 152 14.86 5.42 2.36
CA LEU A 152 14.15 5.70 3.62
C LEU A 152 15.19 5.98 4.69
N ARG A 153 14.97 7.02 5.51
CA ARG A 153 15.78 7.28 6.69
C ARG A 153 14.89 7.66 7.87
N ARG A 154 15.33 7.30 9.06
CA ARG A 154 14.71 7.72 10.31
C ARG A 154 15.25 9.11 10.67
N THR A 155 14.36 10.07 10.88
CA THR A 155 14.71 11.47 11.23
C THR A 155 14.39 11.82 12.67
N GLY A 156 13.64 10.97 13.37
CA GLY A 156 13.27 11.14 14.75
C GLY A 156 12.82 9.84 15.39
N GLU A 157 12.40 9.90 16.66
CA GLU A 157 11.93 8.72 17.39
C GLU A 157 10.71 8.07 16.70
N CYS A 158 9.81 8.90 16.18
CA CYS A 158 8.56 8.50 15.53
C CYS A 158 8.44 8.99 14.08
N GLU A 159 9.52 9.47 13.48
CA GLU A 159 9.49 10.08 12.16
C GLU A 159 10.47 9.42 11.20
N PHE A 160 9.99 9.24 9.98
CA PHE A 160 10.74 8.69 8.85
C PHE A 160 10.48 9.57 7.64
N GLU A 161 11.46 9.78 6.81
CA GLU A 161 11.31 10.41 5.51
C GLU A 161 11.93 9.56 4.41
N GLY A 162 11.43 9.71 3.23
CA GLY A 162 11.92 8.94 2.11
C GLY A 162 11.52 9.49 0.76
N MET A 163 11.98 8.80 -0.26
CA MET A 163 11.64 9.07 -1.64
C MET A 163 11.53 7.75 -2.40
N LYS A 164 10.59 7.69 -3.32
CA LYS A 164 10.50 6.64 -4.33
C LYS A 164 10.58 7.28 -5.71
N LEU A 165 11.52 6.84 -6.53
CA LEU A 165 11.66 7.24 -7.91
C LEU A 165 10.81 6.29 -8.78
N LEU A 166 9.77 6.84 -9.38
CA LEU A 166 8.88 6.13 -10.30
C LEU A 166 9.36 6.36 -11.73
N GLY A 167 9.32 5.32 -12.54
CA GLY A 167 9.78 5.38 -13.91
C GLY A 167 8.72 4.95 -14.92
N THR A 168 8.94 5.34 -16.17
CA THR A 168 8.16 4.91 -17.34
C THR A 168 6.66 5.21 -17.28
N PHE A 169 6.28 6.38 -16.76
CA PHE A 169 4.88 6.76 -16.66
C PHE A 169 4.20 6.72 -18.03
N CYS A 170 3.08 6.01 -18.14
CA CYS A 170 2.33 5.78 -19.38
C CYS A 170 3.21 5.29 -20.53
N TYR A 171 4.09 4.33 -20.26
CA TYR A 171 5.02 3.77 -21.25
C TYR A 171 6.02 4.78 -21.83
N ASN A 172 6.10 5.98 -21.27
CA ASN A 172 7.13 6.96 -21.63
C ASN A 172 8.40 6.74 -20.82
N PRO A 173 9.48 6.21 -21.39
CA PRO A 173 10.71 5.91 -20.65
C PRO A 173 11.42 7.15 -20.08
N GLN A 174 11.08 8.34 -20.55
CA GLN A 174 11.61 9.60 -20.05
C GLN A 174 10.78 10.19 -18.91
N ALA A 175 9.57 9.69 -18.67
CA ALA A 175 8.70 10.15 -17.60
C ALA A 175 9.08 9.49 -16.26
N VAL A 176 10.20 9.93 -15.72
CA VAL A 176 10.71 9.51 -14.41
C VAL A 176 10.59 10.66 -13.43
N PHE A 177 9.98 10.42 -12.27
CA PHE A 177 9.79 11.48 -11.28
C PHE A 177 9.84 10.92 -9.84
N PRO A 178 10.31 11.73 -8.87
CA PRO A 178 10.34 11.34 -7.47
C PRO A 178 9.03 11.66 -6.76
N ILE A 179 8.62 10.76 -5.85
CA ILE A 179 7.64 11.06 -4.81
C ILE A 179 8.39 11.13 -3.48
N TYR A 180 8.39 12.30 -2.85
CA TYR A 180 8.93 12.51 -1.51
C TYR A 180 7.81 12.39 -0.49
N PHE A 181 8.13 11.79 0.67
CA PHE A 181 7.15 11.62 1.75
C PHE A 181 7.80 11.73 3.12
N VAL A 182 6.97 12.07 4.10
CA VAL A 182 7.27 11.95 5.52
C VAL A 182 6.21 11.05 6.13
N MET A 183 6.64 10.07 6.94
CA MET A 183 5.78 9.19 7.71
C MET A 183 5.98 9.44 9.19
N ARG A 184 4.89 9.61 9.92
CA ARG A 184 4.90 9.71 11.39
C ARG A 184 4.05 8.61 12.01
N VAL A 185 4.57 8.02 13.06
CA VAL A 185 3.85 7.04 13.89
C VAL A 185 3.60 7.62 15.28
N ASN A 186 2.47 7.25 15.88
CA ASN A 186 2.06 7.80 17.18
C ASN A 186 2.74 7.12 18.38
N LYS A 187 3.53 6.07 18.14
CA LYS A 187 4.27 5.32 19.15
C LYS A 187 5.66 5.02 18.62
N GLN A 188 6.68 5.25 19.46
CA GLN A 188 8.06 4.95 19.12
C GLN A 188 8.22 3.45 18.86
N PRO A 189 8.75 3.05 17.66
CA PRO A 189 9.07 1.66 17.40
C PRO A 189 10.17 1.14 18.34
N ALA A 190 9.97 -0.05 18.88
CA ALA A 190 11.00 -0.71 19.71
C ALA A 190 12.24 -1.09 18.87
N ALA A 191 12.03 -1.38 17.59
CA ALA A 191 13.10 -1.66 16.63
C ALA A 191 12.67 -1.18 15.24
N SER A 192 13.64 -0.89 14.39
CA SER A 192 13.45 -0.62 12.97
C SER A 192 14.54 -1.30 12.16
N GLY A 193 14.23 -1.69 10.93
CA GLY A 193 15.15 -2.31 10.01
C GLY A 193 14.69 -2.08 8.57
N TYR A 194 15.44 -2.56 7.62
CA TYR A 194 15.09 -2.48 6.21
C TYR A 194 15.36 -3.80 5.50
N TRP A 195 14.81 -3.94 4.31
CA TRP A 195 15.05 -5.10 3.45
C TRP A 195 15.29 -4.68 2.01
N LYS A 196 15.96 -5.51 1.27
CA LYS A 196 16.18 -5.36 -0.17
C LYS A 196 16.03 -6.71 -0.86
N LYS A 197 15.26 -6.77 -1.94
CA LYS A 197 14.99 -8.01 -2.67
C LYS A 197 14.55 -9.14 -1.74
N GLN A 198 13.56 -8.87 -0.91
CA GLN A 198 12.96 -9.83 0.05
C GLN A 198 13.95 -10.39 1.10
N ARG A 199 15.09 -9.73 1.31
CA ARG A 199 16.08 -10.12 2.33
C ARG A 199 16.21 -9.02 3.38
N PRO A 200 16.00 -9.34 4.68
CA PRO A 200 16.28 -8.42 5.76
C PRO A 200 17.75 -7.99 5.73
N MET A 201 18.01 -6.74 6.03
CA MET A 201 19.34 -6.15 6.12
C MET A 201 19.52 -5.57 7.51
N THR A 202 20.70 -5.77 8.09
CA THR A 202 21.13 -5.08 9.32
C THR A 202 21.62 -3.69 8.96
N GLY A 203 21.04 -2.66 9.57
CA GLY A 203 21.49 -1.27 9.47
C GLY A 203 22.44 -0.88 10.58
#